data_56324bb93203f8494a37977f5b23b70a
#
_entry.id   56324bb93203f8494a37977f5b23b70a
#
_cell.length_a   1.000
_cell.length_b   1.000
_cell.length_c   1.000
_cell.angle_alpha   90.00
_cell.angle_beta   90.00
_cell.angle_gamma   90.00
#
_symmetry.space_group_name_H-M   'P 1'
#
loop_
_entity.id
_entity.type
_entity.pdbx_description
1 polymer ?
#
loop_
_entity_poly.entity_id
_entity_poly.type
_entity_poly.pdbx_seq_one_letter_code
_entity_poly.pdbx_strand_id
1 'polypeptide(L)'
;AAARYLIIDCFGLLASLYRFASMAYVGGGFGVGIHSVTEAAVFSVPVIFGPNYGKFREAHGLIAAGGAFSVDSPRTFDTIATRMIKDTGRRDDTGKAAGKYIADNVGATETITSIIFQP
;
A
#
# COMPACT_ATOMS: atom_id res chain seq x y z
N ALA A 1 11.84 -15.79 -22.61
CA ALA A 1 11.99 -14.68 -21.66
C ALA A 1 10.88 -14.70 -20.65
N ALA A 2 11.19 -14.40 -19.43
CA ALA A 2 10.20 -14.30 -18.39
C ALA A 2 9.24 -13.13 -18.68
N ALA A 3 7.98 -13.34 -18.41
CA ALA A 3 7.01 -12.25 -18.46
C ALA A 3 7.36 -11.22 -17.39
N ARG A 4 7.32 -9.95 -17.74
CA ARG A 4 7.58 -8.86 -16.80
C ARG A 4 6.32 -8.40 -16.09
N TYR A 5 5.16 -8.73 -16.64
CA TYR A 5 3.87 -8.28 -16.14
C TYR A 5 2.94 -9.46 -16.02
N LEU A 6 2.19 -9.48 -14.95
CA LEU A 6 1.15 -10.46 -14.72
C LEU A 6 -0.13 -9.70 -14.36
N ILE A 7 -1.19 -9.94 -15.10
CA ILE A 7 -2.49 -9.35 -14.82
C ILE A 7 -3.32 -10.36 -14.06
N ILE A 8 -3.77 -9.97 -12.86
CA ILE A 8 -4.59 -10.82 -11.99
C ILE A 8 -6.03 -10.34 -12.09
N ASP A 9 -6.90 -11.23 -12.50
CA ASP A 9 -8.31 -10.93 -12.72
C ASP A 9 -9.22 -11.74 -11.80
N CYS A 10 -8.74 -12.05 -10.60
CA CYS A 10 -9.47 -12.85 -9.62
C CYS A 10 -9.62 -12.12 -8.31
N PHE A 11 -10.85 -12.06 -7.79
CA PHE A 11 -11.09 -11.48 -6.47
C PHE A 11 -10.45 -12.34 -5.37
N GLY A 12 -9.91 -11.68 -4.37
CA GLY A 12 -9.32 -12.34 -3.20
C GLY A 12 -7.88 -12.78 -3.38
N LEU A 13 -7.44 -12.98 -4.62
CA LEU A 13 -6.07 -13.40 -4.88
C LEU A 13 -5.07 -12.26 -4.68
N LEU A 14 -5.50 -11.02 -4.92
CA LEU A 14 -4.63 -9.86 -4.84
C LEU A 14 -4.02 -9.69 -3.46
N ALA A 15 -4.84 -9.80 -2.41
CA ALA A 15 -4.35 -9.65 -1.04
C ALA A 15 -3.27 -10.69 -0.72
N SER A 16 -3.47 -11.94 -1.18
CA SER A 16 -2.47 -12.99 -0.96
C SER A 16 -1.16 -12.73 -1.69
N LEU A 17 -1.20 -12.01 -2.80
CA LEU A 17 -0.02 -11.71 -3.59
C LEU A 17 0.81 -10.54 -3.05
N TYR A 18 0.21 -9.65 -2.25
CA TYR A 18 0.95 -8.52 -1.69
C TYR A 18 2.16 -8.95 -0.86
N ARG A 19 2.09 -10.09 -0.20
CA ARG A 19 3.22 -10.56 0.62
C ARG A 19 4.48 -10.85 -0.20
N PHE A 20 4.35 -11.00 -1.51
CA PHE A 20 5.48 -11.22 -2.41
C PHE A 20 5.94 -9.93 -3.08
N ALA A 21 5.26 -8.82 -2.84
CA ALA A 21 5.56 -7.57 -3.50
C ALA A 21 6.68 -6.83 -2.78
N SER A 22 7.50 -6.12 -3.56
CA SER A 22 8.52 -5.21 -3.01
C SER A 22 7.94 -3.83 -2.74
N MET A 23 6.94 -3.44 -3.51
CA MET A 23 6.16 -2.23 -3.32
C MET A 23 4.85 -2.38 -4.06
N ALA A 24 3.86 -1.57 -3.70
CA ALA A 24 2.54 -1.64 -4.31
C ALA A 24 2.09 -0.26 -4.75
N TYR A 25 1.48 -0.19 -5.93
CA TYR A 25 0.77 1.00 -6.37
C TYR A 25 -0.73 0.72 -6.26
N VAL A 26 -1.42 1.56 -5.50
CA VAL A 26 -2.87 1.43 -5.32
C VAL A 26 -3.58 2.42 -6.24
N GLY A 27 -4.45 1.91 -7.08
CA GLY A 27 -5.15 2.69 -8.08
C GLY A 27 -6.26 3.56 -7.52
N GLY A 28 -6.87 4.36 -8.40
CA GLY A 28 -8.01 5.21 -8.08
C GLY A 28 -7.64 6.63 -7.67
N GLY A 29 -6.38 6.90 -7.34
CA GLY A 29 -5.95 8.19 -6.81
C GLY A 29 -5.95 9.35 -7.80
N PHE A 30 -6.07 9.08 -9.09
CA PHE A 30 -6.23 10.10 -10.11
C PHE A 30 -7.68 10.25 -10.56
N GLY A 31 -8.61 9.50 -9.96
CA GLY A 31 -10.03 9.53 -10.28
C GLY A 31 -10.86 9.83 -9.04
N VAL A 32 -11.83 8.98 -8.80
CA VAL A 32 -12.80 9.16 -7.71
C VAL A 32 -12.16 9.10 -6.33
N GLY A 33 -11.13 8.28 -6.18
CA GLY A 33 -10.40 8.11 -4.93
C GLY A 33 -9.66 6.79 -4.91
N ILE A 34 -8.65 6.70 -4.06
CA ILE A 34 -7.81 5.50 -3.96
C ILE A 34 -8.61 4.29 -3.47
N HIS A 35 -8.18 3.11 -3.91
CA HIS A 35 -8.67 1.85 -3.37
C HIS A 35 -8.01 1.57 -2.01
N SER A 36 -8.31 0.43 -1.40
CA SER A 36 -7.79 0.12 -0.07
C SER A 36 -6.26 0.05 -0.05
N VAL A 37 -5.65 0.83 0.84
CA VAL A 37 -4.20 0.83 1.05
C VAL A 37 -3.78 -0.13 2.17
N THR A 38 -4.72 -0.50 3.03
CA THR A 38 -4.42 -1.36 4.18
C THR A 38 -4.06 -2.78 3.76
N GLU A 39 -4.63 -3.26 2.66
CA GLU A 39 -4.34 -4.61 2.16
C GLU A 39 -2.87 -4.81 1.83
N ALA A 40 -2.23 -3.82 1.23
CA ALA A 40 -0.80 -3.89 0.94
C ALA A 40 0.03 -3.61 2.20
N ALA A 41 -0.35 -2.58 2.95
CA ALA A 41 0.42 -2.14 4.10
C ALA A 41 0.54 -3.21 5.18
N VAL A 42 -0.50 -4.04 5.36
CA VAL A 42 -0.48 -5.09 6.37
C VAL A 42 0.63 -6.12 6.13
N PHE A 43 1.08 -6.27 4.90
CA PHE A 43 2.17 -7.17 4.56
C PHE A 43 3.55 -6.50 4.59
N SER A 44 3.64 -5.31 5.18
CA SER A 44 4.89 -4.54 5.27
C SER A 44 5.45 -4.20 3.89
N VAL A 45 4.57 -3.79 2.99
CA VAL A 45 4.92 -3.39 1.63
C VAL A 45 4.77 -1.87 1.53
N PRO A 46 5.78 -1.15 1.00
CA PRO A 46 5.64 0.28 0.73
C PRO A 46 4.49 0.52 -0.24
N VAL A 47 3.70 1.55 0.02
CA VAL A 47 2.50 1.83 -0.76
C VAL A 47 2.64 3.18 -1.46
N ILE A 48 2.30 3.22 -2.75
CA ILE A 48 2.28 4.44 -3.55
C ILE A 48 0.89 4.61 -4.12
N PHE A 49 0.37 5.83 -4.12
CA PHE A 49 -0.95 6.11 -4.66
C PHE A 49 -1.02 7.54 -5.20
N GLY A 50 -2.08 7.82 -5.98
CA GLY A 50 -2.30 9.14 -6.56
C GLY A 50 -2.77 10.17 -5.53
N PRO A 51 -3.04 11.42 -5.99
CA PRO A 51 -3.27 12.54 -5.07
C PRO A 51 -4.65 12.54 -4.41
N ASN A 52 -5.63 11.80 -4.93
CA ASN A 52 -6.99 11.85 -4.39
C ASN A 52 -7.18 10.84 -3.28
N TYR A 53 -6.59 11.12 -2.13
CA TYR A 53 -6.69 10.26 -0.95
C TYR A 53 -7.26 11.00 0.27
N GLY A 54 -7.74 12.23 0.09
CA GLY A 54 -8.10 13.13 1.19
C GLY A 54 -9.14 12.58 2.15
N LYS A 55 -10.03 11.70 1.69
CA LYS A 55 -11.09 11.09 2.50
C LYS A 55 -10.64 9.82 3.22
N PHE A 56 -9.40 9.38 3.03
CA PHE A 56 -8.91 8.09 3.50
C PHE A 56 -7.93 8.28 4.64
N ARG A 57 -8.41 8.06 5.86
CA ARG A 57 -7.63 8.25 7.08
C ARG A 57 -6.36 7.43 7.10
N GLU A 58 -6.44 6.18 6.65
CA GLU A 58 -5.29 5.27 6.64
C GLU A 58 -4.20 5.76 5.71
N ALA A 59 -4.56 6.38 4.59
CA ALA A 59 -3.59 6.95 3.66
C ALA A 59 -2.80 8.08 4.31
N HIS A 60 -3.48 8.98 5.01
CA HIS A 60 -2.82 10.07 5.74
C HIS A 60 -1.88 9.52 6.81
N GLY A 61 -2.35 8.54 7.56
CA GLY A 61 -1.55 7.93 8.62
C GLY A 61 -0.33 7.21 8.09
N LEU A 62 -0.47 6.48 6.99
CA LEU A 62 0.65 5.79 6.37
C LEU A 62 1.72 6.76 5.86
N ILE A 63 1.30 7.88 5.25
CA ILE A 63 2.26 8.91 4.81
C ILE A 63 2.99 9.49 6.01
N ALA A 64 2.28 9.84 7.06
CA ALA A 64 2.87 10.41 8.26
C ALA A 64 3.84 9.44 8.94
N ALA A 65 3.54 8.15 8.90
CA ALA A 65 4.39 7.11 9.47
C ALA A 65 5.62 6.78 8.59
N GLY A 66 5.64 7.25 7.35
CA GLY A 66 6.73 6.95 6.43
C GLY A 66 6.56 5.66 5.65
N GLY A 67 5.36 5.09 5.65
CA GLY A 67 5.07 3.81 4.97
C GLY A 67 4.44 3.96 3.59
N ALA A 68 4.10 5.17 3.18
CA ALA A 68 3.44 5.40 1.90
C ALA A 68 3.83 6.74 1.31
N PHE A 69 3.62 6.87 0.00
CA PHE A 69 3.88 8.09 -0.74
C PHE A 69 2.71 8.39 -1.67
N SER A 70 2.32 9.66 -1.74
CA SER A 70 1.39 10.12 -2.75
C SER A 70 2.16 10.74 -3.91
N VAL A 71 1.74 10.43 -5.13
CA VAL A 71 2.34 10.98 -6.36
C VAL A 71 1.26 11.72 -7.13
N ASP A 72 1.66 12.76 -7.86
CA ASP A 72 0.73 13.58 -8.62
C ASP A 72 0.95 13.50 -10.13
N SER A 73 1.96 12.77 -10.57
CA SER A 73 2.29 12.66 -11.99
C SER A 73 3.10 11.39 -12.24
N PRO A 74 3.21 10.96 -13.51
CA PRO A 74 4.13 9.87 -13.86
C PRO A 74 5.56 10.17 -13.48
N ARG A 75 5.96 11.43 -13.51
CA ARG A 75 7.32 11.85 -13.16
C ARG A 75 7.61 11.64 -11.67
N THR A 76 6.70 12.04 -10.79
CA THR A 76 6.87 11.83 -9.35
C THR A 76 6.81 10.36 -9.00
N PHE A 77 5.93 9.60 -9.66
CA PHE A 77 5.90 8.15 -9.49
C PHE A 77 7.26 7.53 -9.85
N ASP A 78 7.79 7.90 -11.02
CA ASP A 78 9.05 7.34 -11.50
C ASP A 78 10.20 7.65 -10.53
N THR A 79 10.24 8.85 -10.00
CA THR A 79 11.26 9.27 -9.03
C THR A 79 11.21 8.40 -7.78
N ILE A 80 10.02 8.23 -7.21
CA ILE A 80 9.84 7.46 -5.97
C ILE A 80 10.07 5.97 -6.21
N ALA A 81 9.48 5.42 -7.26
CA ALA A 81 9.62 4.00 -7.58
C ALA A 81 11.08 3.63 -7.85
N THR A 82 11.79 4.45 -8.61
CA THR A 82 13.20 4.22 -8.92
C THR A 82 14.04 4.22 -7.64
N ARG A 83 13.78 5.16 -6.75
CA ARG A 83 14.49 5.24 -5.47
C ARG A 83 14.26 3.98 -4.64
N MET A 84 13.02 3.50 -4.59
CA MET A 84 12.69 2.29 -3.85
C MET A 84 13.33 1.04 -4.45
N ILE A 85 13.40 0.97 -5.78
CA ILE A 85 14.01 -0.16 -6.47
C ILE A 85 15.51 -0.20 -6.21
N LYS A 86 16.17 0.95 -6.24
CA LYS A 86 17.64 1.04 -6.10
C LYS A 86 18.10 0.94 -4.66
N ASP A 87 17.31 1.38 -3.71
CA ASP A 87 17.69 1.39 -2.29
C ASP A 87 16.82 0.39 -1.52
N THR A 88 17.31 -0.84 -1.43
CA THR A 88 16.58 -1.93 -0.76
C THR A 88 16.41 -1.65 0.73
N GLY A 89 17.39 -1.03 1.37
CA GLY A 89 17.28 -0.67 2.79
C GLY A 89 16.15 0.31 3.05
N ARG A 90 16.05 1.35 2.23
CA ARG A 90 14.98 2.34 2.34
C ARG A 90 13.62 1.69 2.05
N ARG A 91 13.56 0.83 1.05
CA ARG A 91 12.33 0.10 0.72
C ARG A 91 11.88 -0.76 1.89
N ASP A 92 12.80 -1.48 2.51
CA ASP A 92 12.48 -2.33 3.66
C ASP A 92 12.02 -1.49 4.86
N ASP A 93 12.67 -0.37 5.12
CA ASP A 93 12.30 0.53 6.21
C ASP A 93 10.91 1.13 5.97
N THR A 94 10.61 1.53 4.74
CA THR A 94 9.30 2.05 4.37
C THR A 94 8.23 0.98 4.56
N GLY A 95 8.50 -0.24 4.11
CA GLY A 95 7.59 -1.36 4.28
C GLY A 95 7.32 -1.68 5.74
N LYS A 96 8.36 -1.70 6.56
CA LYS A 96 8.22 -1.93 7.99
C LYS A 96 7.40 -0.83 8.65
N ALA A 97 7.59 0.42 8.24
CA ALA A 97 6.80 1.54 8.76
C ALA A 97 5.33 1.38 8.40
N ALA A 98 5.02 0.93 7.18
CA ALA A 98 3.65 0.67 6.77
C ALA A 98 3.01 -0.42 7.62
N GLY A 99 3.70 -1.56 7.78
CA GLY A 99 3.20 -2.67 8.58
C GLY A 99 3.01 -2.29 10.04
N LYS A 100 3.96 -1.55 10.60
CA LYS A 100 3.88 -1.08 11.98
C LYS A 100 2.69 -0.14 12.18
N TYR A 101 2.48 0.79 11.25
CA TYR A 101 1.34 1.70 11.35
C TYR A 101 0.02 0.91 11.41
N ILE A 102 -0.15 -0.07 10.54
CA ILE A 102 -1.36 -0.87 10.52
C ILE A 102 -1.50 -1.67 11.83
N ALA A 103 -0.44 -2.31 12.29
CA ALA A 103 -0.47 -3.07 13.53
C ALA A 103 -0.85 -2.19 14.73
N ASP A 104 -0.28 -0.98 14.80
CA ASP A 104 -0.50 -0.07 15.93
C ASP A 104 -1.90 0.56 15.92
N ASN A 105 -2.50 0.75 14.73
CA ASN A 105 -3.73 1.52 14.58
C ASN A 105 -4.96 0.67 14.28
N VAL A 106 -4.78 -0.59 13.93
CA VAL A 106 -5.88 -1.49 13.58
C VAL A 106 -6.27 -2.41 14.74
N GLY A 107 -5.48 -2.42 15.83
CA GLY A 107 -5.76 -3.28 16.96
C GLY A 107 -7.19 -3.19 17.46
N ALA A 108 -7.69 -1.97 17.75
CA ALA A 108 -9.07 -1.76 18.18
C ALA A 108 -10.06 -2.03 17.05
N THR A 109 -9.72 -1.60 15.84
CA THR A 109 -10.55 -1.82 14.64
C THR A 109 -10.63 -3.31 14.31
N GLU A 110 -9.53 -4.01 14.45
CA GLU A 110 -9.46 -5.44 14.20
C GLU A 110 -10.41 -6.20 15.12
N THR A 111 -10.49 -5.83 16.38
CA THR A 111 -11.42 -6.44 17.32
C THR A 111 -12.86 -6.28 16.83
N ILE A 112 -13.23 -5.09 16.40
CA ILE A 112 -14.57 -4.82 15.88
C ILE A 112 -14.80 -5.61 14.59
N THR A 113 -13.83 -5.62 13.69
CA THR A 113 -13.90 -6.32 12.43
C THR A 113 -14.05 -7.83 12.65
N SER A 114 -13.30 -8.38 13.58
CA SER A 114 -13.39 -9.80 13.92
C SER A 114 -14.78 -10.17 14.41
N ILE A 115 -15.41 -9.31 15.20
CA ILE A 115 -16.76 -9.53 15.69
C ILE A 115 -17.78 -9.49 14.55
N ILE A 116 -17.61 -8.55 13.62
CA ILE A 116 -18.57 -8.32 12.53
C ILE A 116 -18.42 -9.33 11.41
N PHE A 117 -17.19 -9.66 11.01
CA PHE A 117 -16.92 -10.46 9.84
C PHE A 117 -16.40 -11.86 10.15
N GLN A 118 -16.43 -12.25 11.38
CA GLN A 118 -16.00 -13.59 11.76
C GLN A 118 -16.95 -14.61 11.14
N PRO A 119 -16.44 -15.56 10.38
CA PRO A 119 -17.28 -16.58 9.77
C PRO A 119 -17.95 -17.49 10.78
#